data_1d4018d8e0c77dfdc7a41b50a91f1cd1
#
_entry.id   1d4018d8e0c77dfdc7a41b50a91f1cd1
#
_cell.length_a   1.000
_cell.length_b   1.000
_cell.length_c   1.000
_cell.angle_alpha   90.00
_cell.angle_beta   90.00
_cell.angle_gamma   90.00
#
_symmetry.space_group_name_H-M   'P 1'
#
loop_
_entity.id
_entity.type
_entity.pdbx_description
1 polymer ?
#
loop_
_entity_poly.entity_id
_entity_poly.type
_entity_poly.pdbx_seq_one_letter_code
_entity_poly.pdbx_strand_id
1 'polypeptide(L)'
;MEPRMEHQDAFAVVGVKERVLTKEAFRVIPAIWAKETERGVLDDLWNIRKDDHPLRGILGICDGGEEGLMEAFDYWVAVVSEQEPPDGMCTMTVPEATWAVFESSGPPDNIQQVWTRLPEWLASSSYEMANLPVIERYLPPAEARNELWVPVVAKK
;
A
#
# COMPACT_ATOMS: atom_id res chain seq x y z
N MET A 1 -11.20 4.06 15.99
CA MET A 1 -10.26 4.21 14.87
C MET A 1 -10.85 5.19 13.86
N GLU A 2 -10.23 6.37 13.76
CA GLU A 2 -10.74 7.46 12.93
C GLU A 2 -9.70 7.82 11.86
N PRO A 3 -10.03 7.61 10.59
CA PRO A 3 -9.10 8.00 9.52
C PRO A 3 -9.18 9.50 9.24
N ARG A 4 -8.11 10.06 8.68
CA ARG A 4 -8.22 11.35 8.01
C ARG A 4 -8.58 11.09 6.55
N MET A 5 -9.28 12.01 5.93
CA MET A 5 -9.68 11.87 4.53
C MET A 5 -8.75 12.72 3.67
N GLU A 6 -8.24 12.14 2.60
CA GLU A 6 -7.36 12.84 1.67
C GLU A 6 -7.76 12.54 0.24
N HIS A 7 -7.62 13.52 -0.62
CA HIS A 7 -7.79 13.36 -2.06
C HIS A 7 -6.43 13.50 -2.71
N GLN A 8 -6.07 12.55 -3.59
CA GLN A 8 -4.80 12.58 -4.31
C GLN A 8 -5.04 12.41 -5.80
N ASP A 9 -4.33 13.20 -6.59
CA ASP A 9 -4.28 13.00 -8.04
C ASP A 9 -3.55 11.68 -8.35
N ALA A 10 -3.70 11.20 -9.56
CA ALA A 10 -2.98 10.00 -10.00
C ALA A 10 -1.47 10.19 -9.85
N PHE A 11 -0.78 9.13 -9.47
CA PHE A 11 0.67 9.17 -9.29
C PHE A 11 1.31 7.86 -9.73
N ALA A 12 2.58 7.92 -10.08
CA ALA A 12 3.34 6.76 -10.54
C ALA A 12 4.13 6.14 -9.40
N VAL A 13 4.19 4.82 -9.39
CA VAL A 13 5.03 4.05 -8.48
C VAL A 13 5.93 3.12 -9.29
N VAL A 14 7.08 2.79 -8.73
CA VAL A 14 8.04 1.83 -9.29
C VAL A 14 8.31 0.78 -8.23
N GLY A 15 8.34 -0.47 -8.61
CA GLY A 15 8.63 -1.54 -7.66
C GLY A 15 8.65 -2.93 -8.27
N VAL A 16 8.70 -3.91 -7.39
CA VAL A 16 8.58 -5.33 -7.75
C VAL A 16 7.20 -5.80 -7.33
N LYS A 17 6.64 -6.75 -8.06
CA LYS A 17 5.32 -7.31 -7.73
C LYS A 17 5.32 -8.82 -7.78
N GLU A 18 4.42 -9.40 -7.02
CA GLU A 18 4.24 -10.85 -6.96
C GLU A 18 2.77 -11.17 -6.73
N ARG A 19 2.27 -12.19 -7.41
CA ARG A 19 0.88 -12.64 -7.26
C ARG A 19 0.71 -13.37 -5.94
N VAL A 20 -0.28 -12.98 -5.15
CA VAL A 20 -0.55 -13.52 -3.82
C VAL A 20 -1.99 -14.04 -3.76
N LEU A 21 -2.16 -15.26 -3.25
CA LEU A 21 -3.50 -15.76 -2.93
C LEU A 21 -3.91 -15.14 -1.59
N THR A 22 -5.08 -14.53 -1.56
CA THR A 22 -5.55 -13.78 -0.40
C THR A 22 -5.55 -14.62 0.87
N LYS A 23 -5.97 -15.87 0.77
CA LYS A 23 -6.00 -16.79 1.93
C LYS A 23 -4.61 -17.11 2.50
N GLU A 24 -3.55 -16.86 1.73
CA GLU A 24 -2.17 -17.13 2.16
C GLU A 24 -1.39 -15.86 2.48
N ALA A 25 -2.04 -14.68 2.41
CA ALA A 25 -1.37 -13.39 2.51
C ALA A 25 -0.53 -13.24 3.79
N PHE A 26 -1.05 -13.69 4.93
CA PHE A 26 -0.32 -13.59 6.21
C PHE A 26 1.01 -14.31 6.20
N ARG A 27 1.12 -15.40 5.43
CA ARG A 27 2.34 -16.19 5.32
C ARG A 27 3.25 -15.67 4.22
N VAL A 28 2.66 -15.31 3.07
CA VAL A 28 3.42 -15.00 1.85
C VAL A 28 3.98 -13.58 1.88
N ILE A 29 3.22 -12.59 2.34
CA ILE A 29 3.67 -11.20 2.32
C ILE A 29 4.94 -10.97 3.15
N PRO A 30 5.04 -11.44 4.41
CA PRO A 30 6.31 -11.30 5.13
C PRO A 30 7.49 -11.95 4.42
N ALA A 31 7.27 -13.08 3.73
CA ALA A 31 8.32 -13.74 2.97
C ALA A 31 8.77 -12.91 1.77
N ILE A 32 7.84 -12.19 1.12
CA ILE A 32 8.17 -11.27 0.01
C ILE A 32 9.08 -10.16 0.54
N TRP A 33 8.72 -9.53 1.65
CA TRP A 33 9.54 -8.47 2.24
C TRP A 33 10.94 -8.95 2.60
N ALA A 34 11.06 -10.14 3.20
CA ALA A 34 12.35 -10.73 3.54
C ALA A 34 13.20 -10.98 2.29
N LYS A 35 12.60 -11.55 1.25
CA LYS A 35 13.29 -11.84 -0.01
C LYS A 35 13.78 -10.57 -0.68
N GLU A 36 12.94 -9.55 -0.79
CA GLU A 36 13.30 -8.32 -1.49
C GLU A 36 14.30 -7.49 -0.69
N THR A 37 14.24 -7.55 0.64
CA THR A 37 15.26 -6.93 1.50
C THR A 37 16.63 -7.57 1.27
N GLU A 38 16.68 -8.90 1.25
CA GLU A 38 17.91 -9.64 1.02
C GLU A 38 18.52 -9.38 -0.35
N ARG A 39 17.67 -9.19 -1.38
CA ARG A 39 18.12 -8.89 -2.74
C ARG A 39 18.55 -7.44 -2.94
N GLY A 40 18.44 -6.59 -1.93
CA GLY A 40 18.83 -5.18 -2.04
C GLY A 40 17.80 -4.30 -2.77
N VAL A 41 16.61 -4.82 -3.02
CA VAL A 41 15.56 -4.09 -3.76
C VAL A 41 15.12 -2.84 -2.99
N LEU A 42 15.02 -2.91 -1.66
CA LEU A 42 14.61 -1.75 -0.87
C LEU A 42 15.59 -0.60 -0.99
N ASP A 43 16.90 -0.89 -1.05
CA ASP A 43 17.92 0.14 -1.23
C ASP A 43 17.81 0.76 -2.62
N ASP A 44 17.59 -0.06 -3.64
CA ASP A 44 17.42 0.44 -5.01
C ASP A 44 16.21 1.35 -5.13
N LEU A 45 15.09 0.95 -4.53
CA LEU A 45 13.87 1.76 -4.51
C LEU A 45 14.07 3.06 -3.74
N TRP A 46 14.76 2.99 -2.61
CA TRP A 46 15.04 4.18 -1.80
C TRP A 46 15.79 5.24 -2.60
N ASN A 47 16.70 4.81 -3.48
CA ASN A 47 17.53 5.71 -4.29
C ASN A 47 16.73 6.44 -5.39
N ILE A 48 15.59 5.90 -5.82
CA ILE A 48 14.77 6.51 -6.89
C ILE A 48 13.47 7.11 -6.39
N ARG A 49 13.23 7.09 -5.09
CA ARG A 49 11.98 7.57 -4.49
C ARG A 49 11.81 9.06 -4.69
N LYS A 50 10.55 9.49 -4.73
CA LYS A 50 10.16 10.89 -4.73
C LYS A 50 9.79 11.29 -3.31
N ASP A 51 10.52 12.25 -2.73
CA ASP A 51 10.31 12.67 -1.34
C ASP A 51 9.26 13.76 -1.16
N ASP A 52 8.93 14.48 -2.22
CA ASP A 52 7.95 15.57 -2.17
C ASP A 52 6.54 15.09 -2.50
N HIS A 53 6.16 13.93 -2.01
CA HIS A 53 4.85 13.33 -2.21
C HIS A 53 4.26 12.86 -0.87
N PRO A 54 2.92 12.98 -0.69
CA PRO A 54 2.28 12.53 0.56
C PRO A 54 2.48 11.06 0.90
N LEU A 55 2.70 10.20 -0.10
CA LEU A 55 2.98 8.79 0.13
C LEU A 55 4.48 8.46 0.02
N ARG A 56 5.33 9.39 0.38
CA ARG A 56 6.77 9.12 0.44
C ARG A 56 7.08 7.97 1.39
N GLY A 57 8.14 7.23 1.12
CA GLY A 57 8.55 6.07 1.92
C GLY A 57 8.43 4.79 1.12
N ILE A 58 8.54 3.66 1.79
CA ILE A 58 8.38 2.35 1.15
C ILE A 58 6.92 1.93 1.26
N LEU A 59 6.36 1.47 0.15
CA LEU A 59 4.95 1.12 0.05
C LEU A 59 4.77 -0.37 -0.18
N GLY A 60 3.78 -0.96 0.51
CA GLY A 60 3.22 -2.26 0.17
C GLY A 60 1.87 -2.01 -0.49
N ILE A 61 1.69 -2.47 -1.73
CA ILE A 61 0.48 -2.15 -2.48
C ILE A 61 -0.26 -3.44 -2.83
N CYS A 62 -1.54 -3.49 -2.46
CA CYS A 62 -2.42 -4.61 -2.79
C CYS A 62 -3.28 -4.18 -3.97
N ASP A 63 -2.98 -4.72 -5.15
CA ASP A 63 -3.69 -4.40 -6.39
C ASP A 63 -4.47 -5.62 -6.87
N GLY A 64 -5.79 -5.59 -6.66
CA GLY A 64 -6.67 -6.69 -7.06
C GLY A 64 -7.16 -6.60 -8.50
N GLY A 65 -6.88 -5.50 -9.20
CA GLY A 65 -7.42 -5.28 -10.54
C GLY A 65 -8.93 -5.23 -10.52
N GLU A 66 -9.56 -5.64 -11.62
CA GLU A 66 -11.02 -5.61 -11.74
C GLU A 66 -11.73 -6.58 -10.80
N GLU A 67 -11.06 -7.65 -10.40
CA GLU A 67 -11.66 -8.69 -9.56
C GLU A 67 -11.61 -8.38 -8.06
N GLY A 68 -10.84 -7.35 -7.65
CA GLY A 68 -10.70 -6.98 -6.25
C GLY A 68 -9.76 -7.91 -5.48
N LEU A 69 -9.81 -7.84 -4.16
CA LEU A 69 -8.85 -8.50 -3.28
C LEU A 69 -9.35 -9.84 -2.69
N MET A 70 -10.53 -10.31 -3.09
CA MET A 70 -11.16 -11.45 -2.42
C MET A 70 -10.40 -12.77 -2.59
N GLU A 71 -9.91 -13.06 -3.78
CA GLU A 71 -9.26 -14.34 -4.07
C GLU A 71 -7.74 -14.22 -4.23
N ALA A 72 -7.29 -13.23 -4.96
CA ALA A 72 -5.88 -13.02 -5.24
C ALA A 72 -5.64 -11.57 -5.63
N PHE A 73 -4.40 -11.15 -5.52
CA PHE A 73 -4.01 -9.79 -5.91
C PHE A 73 -2.52 -9.75 -6.21
N ASP A 74 -2.09 -8.69 -6.89
CA ASP A 74 -0.68 -8.41 -7.04
C ASP A 74 -0.22 -7.60 -5.84
N TYR A 75 0.80 -8.08 -5.15
CA TYR A 75 1.40 -7.35 -4.04
C TYR A 75 2.68 -6.70 -4.52
N TRP A 76 2.77 -5.39 -4.31
CA TRP A 76 3.91 -4.59 -4.73
C TRP A 76 4.74 -4.15 -3.53
N VAL A 77 6.05 -4.20 -3.68
CA VAL A 77 6.99 -3.47 -2.83
C VAL A 77 7.51 -2.34 -3.71
N ALA A 78 7.20 -1.10 -3.36
CA ALA A 78 7.33 0.01 -4.29
C ALA A 78 7.61 1.35 -3.58
N VAL A 79 7.93 2.36 -4.39
CA VAL A 79 8.02 3.76 -3.95
C VAL A 79 7.33 4.64 -4.99
N VAL A 80 6.87 5.82 -4.56
CA VAL A 80 6.44 6.84 -5.52
C VAL A 80 7.68 7.31 -6.27
N SER A 81 7.65 7.24 -7.59
CA SER A 81 8.77 7.64 -8.43
C SER A 81 8.31 7.93 -9.85
N GLU A 82 8.93 8.91 -10.48
CA GLU A 82 8.72 9.24 -11.90
C GLU A 82 9.92 8.81 -12.75
N GLN A 83 10.89 8.17 -12.15
CA GLN A 83 12.09 7.71 -12.85
C GLN A 83 11.80 6.39 -13.58
N GLU A 84 12.63 6.07 -14.55
CA GLU A 84 12.53 4.79 -15.24
C GLU A 84 12.81 3.66 -14.27
N PRO A 85 12.03 2.55 -14.36
CA PRO A 85 12.27 1.43 -13.45
C PRO A 85 13.60 0.75 -13.75
N PRO A 86 14.39 0.44 -12.70
CA PRO A 86 15.56 -0.41 -12.86
C PRO A 86 15.19 -1.78 -13.44
N ASP A 87 16.18 -2.50 -13.96
CA ASP A 87 15.97 -3.84 -14.51
C ASP A 87 15.27 -4.74 -13.48
N GLY A 88 14.26 -5.47 -13.95
CA GLY A 88 13.50 -6.37 -13.11
C GLY A 88 12.37 -5.71 -12.32
N MET A 89 12.22 -4.40 -12.43
CA MET A 89 11.14 -3.65 -11.79
C MET A 89 10.11 -3.18 -12.79
N CYS A 90 8.93 -2.83 -12.29
CA CYS A 90 7.80 -2.37 -13.09
C CYS A 90 7.33 -1.01 -12.61
N THR A 91 6.54 -0.34 -13.43
CA THR A 91 5.88 0.89 -13.05
C THR A 91 4.37 0.70 -13.12
N MET A 92 3.64 1.45 -12.30
CA MET A 92 2.18 1.44 -12.29
C MET A 92 1.70 2.86 -11.98
N THR A 93 0.59 3.25 -12.58
CA THR A 93 -0.08 4.49 -12.19
C THR A 93 -1.20 4.15 -11.23
N VAL A 94 -1.16 4.75 -10.04
CA VAL A 94 -2.26 4.66 -9.08
C VAL A 94 -3.25 5.75 -9.45
N PRO A 95 -4.53 5.40 -9.74
CA PRO A 95 -5.50 6.39 -10.19
C PRO A 95 -5.82 7.44 -9.13
N GLU A 96 -6.34 8.58 -9.60
CA GLU A 96 -6.91 9.60 -8.72
C GLU A 96 -7.98 8.95 -7.82
N ALA A 97 -7.96 9.29 -6.53
CA ALA A 97 -8.91 8.73 -5.58
C ALA A 97 -9.05 9.59 -4.32
N THR A 98 -10.12 9.32 -3.59
CA THR A 98 -10.28 9.77 -2.21
C THR A 98 -9.87 8.62 -1.31
N TRP A 99 -9.08 8.92 -0.30
CA TRP A 99 -8.47 7.92 0.58
C TRP A 99 -8.89 8.14 2.02
N ALA A 100 -9.24 7.06 2.71
CA ALA A 100 -9.31 7.04 4.16
C ALA A 100 -7.94 6.57 4.66
N VAL A 101 -7.26 7.42 5.42
CA VAL A 101 -5.89 7.14 5.87
C VAL A 101 -5.90 6.83 7.36
N PHE A 102 -5.57 5.59 7.68
CA PHE A 102 -5.51 5.10 9.06
C PHE A 102 -4.06 5.07 9.52
N GLU A 103 -3.78 5.68 10.65
CA GLU A 103 -2.44 5.72 11.21
C GLU A 103 -2.26 4.57 12.22
N SER A 104 -1.11 3.90 12.14
CA SER A 104 -0.73 2.84 13.07
C SER A 104 0.61 3.22 13.70
N SER A 105 0.64 3.30 15.03
CA SER A 105 1.86 3.61 15.79
C SER A 105 2.65 2.34 16.09
N GLY A 106 3.98 2.46 16.20
CA GLY A 106 4.85 1.36 16.60
C GLY A 106 5.37 0.54 15.43
N PRO A 107 5.66 -0.75 15.64
CA PRO A 107 6.25 -1.62 14.62
C PRO A 107 5.35 -1.78 13.39
N PRO A 108 5.94 -2.10 12.22
CA PRO A 108 5.16 -2.33 11.00
C PRO A 108 4.06 -3.38 11.13
N ASP A 109 4.28 -4.39 11.98
CA ASP A 109 3.29 -5.45 12.20
C ASP A 109 1.94 -4.93 12.69
N ASN A 110 1.92 -3.76 13.33
CA ASN A 110 0.69 -3.19 13.88
C ASN A 110 -0.31 -2.80 12.78
N ILE A 111 0.12 -2.68 11.54
CA ILE A 111 -0.78 -2.38 10.43
C ILE A 111 -1.81 -3.50 10.22
N GLN A 112 -1.49 -4.73 10.66
CA GLN A 112 -2.42 -5.85 10.58
C GLN A 112 -3.66 -5.60 11.44
N GLN A 113 -3.52 -4.88 12.54
CA GLN A 113 -4.67 -4.52 13.39
C GLN A 113 -5.61 -3.58 12.66
N VAL A 114 -5.06 -2.68 11.83
CA VAL A 114 -5.88 -1.79 11.02
C VAL A 114 -6.68 -2.59 9.99
N TRP A 115 -6.03 -3.51 9.29
CA TRP A 115 -6.70 -4.39 8.35
C TRP A 115 -7.85 -5.17 9.00
N THR A 116 -7.63 -5.66 10.22
CA THR A 116 -8.62 -6.43 10.95
C THR A 116 -9.85 -5.59 11.31
N ARG A 117 -9.66 -4.31 11.59
CA ARG A 117 -10.74 -3.38 11.98
C ARG A 117 -11.42 -2.69 10.80
N LEU A 118 -10.81 -2.74 9.64
CA LEU A 118 -11.31 -2.03 8.46
C LEU A 118 -12.75 -2.39 8.08
N PRO A 119 -13.15 -3.68 8.03
CA PRO A 119 -14.52 -4.02 7.67
C PRO A 119 -15.56 -3.38 8.60
N GLU A 120 -15.28 -3.32 9.89
CA GLU A 120 -16.18 -2.72 10.88
C GLU A 120 -16.33 -1.21 10.64
N TRP A 121 -15.21 -0.52 10.38
CA TRP A 121 -15.26 0.91 10.08
C TRP A 121 -16.06 1.17 8.80
N LEU A 122 -15.81 0.38 7.75
CA LEU A 122 -16.54 0.52 6.49
C LEU A 122 -18.04 0.33 6.69
N ALA A 123 -18.41 -0.68 7.49
CA ALA A 123 -19.82 -0.95 7.75
C ALA A 123 -20.53 0.20 8.46
N SER A 124 -19.82 0.91 9.35
CA SER A 124 -20.40 2.01 10.14
C SER A 124 -20.24 3.39 9.52
N SER A 125 -19.43 3.51 8.47
CA SER A 125 -19.14 4.80 7.82
C SER A 125 -20.11 5.07 6.66
N SER A 126 -20.02 6.28 6.11
CA SER A 126 -20.75 6.66 4.89
C SER A 126 -19.98 6.28 3.61
N TYR A 127 -18.94 5.48 3.74
CA TYR A 127 -18.07 5.10 2.61
C TYR A 127 -18.08 3.59 2.36
N GLU A 128 -17.75 3.22 1.13
CA GLU A 128 -17.43 1.85 0.77
C GLU A 128 -16.07 1.83 0.06
N MET A 129 -15.41 0.70 0.07
CA MET A 129 -14.10 0.57 -0.56
C MET A 129 -14.24 0.69 -2.09
N ALA A 130 -13.44 1.56 -2.69
CA ALA A 130 -13.33 1.63 -4.13
C ALA A 130 -12.50 0.45 -4.64
N ASN A 131 -12.74 0.02 -5.86
CA ASN A 131 -11.97 -1.07 -6.46
C ASN A 131 -10.67 -0.53 -7.08
N LEU A 132 -9.80 -0.04 -6.21
CA LEU A 132 -8.49 0.53 -6.55
C LEU A 132 -7.46 -0.06 -5.59
N PRO A 133 -6.15 0.11 -5.86
CA PRO A 133 -5.13 -0.43 -4.96
C PRO A 133 -5.22 0.12 -3.53
N VAL A 134 -5.02 -0.76 -2.56
CA VAL A 134 -4.89 -0.40 -1.14
C VAL A 134 -3.41 -0.32 -0.81
N ILE A 135 -2.99 0.73 -0.12
CA ILE A 135 -1.56 1.01 0.08
C ILE A 135 -1.20 1.02 1.56
N GLU A 136 -0.23 0.19 1.92
CA GLU A 136 0.43 0.22 3.22
C GLU A 136 1.66 1.11 3.08
N ARG A 137 1.74 2.16 3.87
CA ARG A 137 2.85 3.10 3.83
C ARG A 137 3.73 2.90 5.05
N TYR A 138 4.98 2.51 4.82
CA TYR A 138 5.95 2.27 5.88
C TYR A 138 6.95 3.41 5.94
N LEU A 139 7.00 4.06 7.09
CA LEU A 139 7.91 5.17 7.33
C LEU A 139 9.16 4.66 8.04
N PRO A 140 10.29 5.41 7.96
CA PRO A 140 11.50 5.01 8.67
C PRO A 140 11.22 4.79 10.17
N PRO A 141 11.93 3.84 10.81
CA PRO A 141 11.69 3.52 12.23
C PRO A 141 11.72 4.72 13.18
N ALA A 142 12.50 5.76 12.84
CA ALA A 142 12.58 6.97 13.66
C ALA A 142 11.24 7.71 13.76
N GLU A 143 10.33 7.55 12.79
CA GLU A 143 9.02 8.20 12.81
C GLU A 143 7.99 7.37 13.60
N ALA A 144 8.30 6.10 13.89
CA ALA A 144 7.51 5.20 14.74
C ALA A 144 6.02 5.13 14.37
N ARG A 145 5.70 5.23 13.07
CA ARG A 145 4.31 5.14 12.59
C ARG A 145 4.26 4.60 11.17
N ASN A 146 3.12 4.03 10.85
CA ASN A 146 2.82 3.54 9.50
C ASN A 146 1.39 3.95 9.17
N GLU A 147 1.01 3.88 7.91
CA GLU A 147 -0.32 4.29 7.48
C GLU A 147 -0.91 3.25 6.54
N LEU A 148 -2.23 3.06 6.64
CA LEU A 148 -2.98 2.28 5.66
C LEU A 148 -3.87 3.26 4.88
N TRP A 149 -3.65 3.33 3.57
CA TRP A 149 -4.39 4.18 2.66
C TRP A 149 -5.42 3.35 1.93
N VAL A 150 -6.69 3.57 2.25
CA VAL A 150 -7.82 2.79 1.71
C VAL A 150 -8.59 3.68 0.73
N PRO A 151 -8.66 3.29 -0.55
CA PRO A 151 -9.44 4.08 -1.52
C PRO A 151 -10.93 3.88 -1.25
N VAL A 152 -11.68 4.98 -1.19
CA VAL A 152 -13.10 4.93 -0.83
C VAL A 152 -13.95 5.77 -1.76
N VAL A 153 -15.22 5.40 -1.84
CA VAL A 153 -16.27 6.17 -2.50
C VAL A 153 -17.46 6.26 -1.56
N ALA A 154 -18.28 7.29 -1.75
CA ALA A 154 -19.47 7.44 -0.92
C ALA A 154 -20.45 6.30 -1.17
N LYS A 155 -21.09 5.81 -0.12
CA LYS A 155 -22.18 4.83 -0.23
C LYS A 155 -23.37 5.46 -0.94
N LYS A 156 -24.03 4.66 -1.71
CA LYS A 156 -25.24 5.10 -2.44
C LYS A 156 -26.47 5.10 -1.54
#